data_9e684b4ca3ed6d4acfb501b88c6282d7
#
_entry.id   9e684b4ca3ed6d4acfb501b88c6282d7
#
_cell.length_a   1.000
_cell.length_b   1.000
_cell.length_c   1.000
_cell.angle_alpha   90.00
_cell.angle_beta   90.00
_cell.angle_gamma   90.00
#
_symmetry.space_group_name_H-M   'P 1'
#
loop_
_entity.id
_entity.type
_entity.pdbx_description
1 polymer ?
#
loop_
_entity_poly.entity_id
_entity_poly.type
_entity_poly.pdbx_seq_one_letter_code
_entity_poly.pdbx_strand_id
1 'polypeptide(L)'
;MHTLHTTPAFVLKAYPHGESNRVYRLFTREHGLLYVHGQGVRSLANRNRYALRTHGFVRATLVRGREVWRLTSAQAVCGESATEWRRVLALVGDLLAEEDAAPRVFDLLHESRRVFMETGDSGDRCVLEALTVLRALALLGYVGDSSVQGALDHAAPLTDNSRYLSCRDALVREVNDALRACAR
;
A
#
# COMPACT_ATOMS: atom_id res chain seq x y z
N MET A 1 -15.06 21.42 17.56
CA MET A 1 -15.42 20.00 17.63
C MET A 1 -14.46 19.26 16.69
N HIS A 2 -13.69 18.27 17.16
CA HIS A 2 -12.77 17.51 16.28
C HIS A 2 -13.53 16.30 15.73
N THR A 3 -13.58 16.19 14.41
CA THR A 3 -14.23 15.05 13.75
C THR A 3 -13.28 13.85 13.79
N LEU A 4 -13.79 12.70 14.26
CA LEU A 4 -13.10 11.42 14.26
C LEU A 4 -13.35 10.72 12.91
N HIS A 5 -12.28 10.33 12.24
CA HIS A 5 -12.31 9.58 10.99
C HIS A 5 -11.78 8.16 11.24
N THR A 6 -12.65 7.16 11.15
CA THR A 6 -12.24 5.77 11.23
C THR A 6 -12.17 5.18 9.84
N THR A 7 -10.97 4.80 9.39
CA THR A 7 -10.72 4.37 8.01
C THR A 7 -9.75 3.18 7.97
N PRO A 8 -9.90 2.26 7.02
CA PRO A 8 -8.86 1.29 6.71
C PRO A 8 -7.65 2.00 6.11
N ALA A 9 -6.45 1.54 6.47
CA ALA A 9 -5.20 2.15 6.01
C ALA A 9 -4.07 1.13 5.88
N PHE A 10 -3.22 1.33 4.89
CA PHE A 10 -1.91 0.67 4.77
C PHE A 10 -0.86 1.52 5.50
N VAL A 11 -0.05 0.87 6.35
CA VAL A 11 1.08 1.52 7.02
C VAL A 11 2.31 1.42 6.10
N LEU A 12 2.64 2.48 5.38
CA LEU A 12 3.74 2.45 4.42
C LEU A 12 5.10 2.60 5.09
N LYS A 13 5.25 3.60 5.95
CA LYS A 13 6.50 3.89 6.69
C LYS A 13 6.18 4.41 8.09
N ALA A 14 7.15 4.29 9.00
CA ALA A 14 7.08 4.84 10.35
C ALA A 14 8.42 5.51 10.69
N TYR A 15 8.36 6.78 11.02
CA TYR A 15 9.53 7.60 11.38
C TYR A 15 9.53 7.89 12.87
N PRO A 16 10.66 7.81 13.57
CA PRO A 16 10.77 8.29 14.94
C PRO A 16 10.56 9.81 14.99
N HIS A 17 9.85 10.29 15.99
CA HIS A 17 9.61 11.72 16.22
C HIS A 17 9.75 12.01 17.72
N GLY A 18 10.91 12.52 18.12
CA GLY A 18 11.26 12.62 19.53
C GLY A 18 11.38 11.25 20.21
N GLU A 19 11.33 11.24 21.55
CA GLU A 19 11.61 10.03 22.35
C GLU A 19 10.47 9.01 22.32
N SER A 20 9.22 9.46 22.41
CA SER A 20 8.05 8.61 22.63
C SER A 20 7.09 8.54 21.44
N ASN A 21 7.25 9.42 20.44
CA ASN A 21 6.31 9.58 19.33
C ASN A 21 6.84 8.97 18.06
N ARG A 22 5.93 8.78 17.09
CA ARG A 22 6.24 8.43 15.69
C ARG A 22 5.35 9.21 14.74
N VAL A 23 5.85 9.44 13.54
CA VAL A 23 5.04 9.86 12.40
C VAL A 23 4.87 8.66 11.49
N TYR A 24 3.64 8.33 11.16
CA TYR A 24 3.29 7.24 10.26
C TYR A 24 2.87 7.80 8.92
N ARG A 25 3.36 7.19 7.87
CA ARG A 25 2.89 7.42 6.50
C ARG A 25 1.82 6.37 6.23
N LEU A 26 0.55 6.80 6.23
CA LEU A 26 -0.62 5.94 6.04
C LEU A 26 -1.25 6.22 4.69
N PHE A 27 -1.57 5.17 3.94
CA PHE A 27 -2.37 5.29 2.73
C PHE A 27 -3.81 4.85 3.02
N THR A 28 -4.75 5.77 2.81
CA THR A 28 -6.17 5.60 3.05
C THR A 28 -6.95 5.73 1.75
N ARG A 29 -8.16 5.13 1.70
CA ARG A 29 -8.98 5.16 0.50
C ARG A 29 -9.53 6.56 0.17
N GLU A 30 -9.96 7.29 1.21
CA GLU A 30 -10.71 8.55 1.07
C GLU A 30 -9.79 9.79 1.10
N HIS A 31 -8.71 9.71 1.87
CA HIS A 31 -7.83 10.86 2.10
C HIS A 31 -6.45 10.69 1.46
N GLY A 32 -6.23 9.62 0.68
CA GLY A 32 -4.94 9.36 0.05
C GLY A 32 -3.84 9.08 1.08
N LEU A 33 -2.65 9.59 0.79
CA LEU A 33 -1.45 9.44 1.59
C LEU A 33 -1.40 10.50 2.68
N LEU A 34 -1.37 10.07 3.95
CA LEU A 34 -1.37 10.94 5.13
C LEU A 34 -0.13 10.76 5.98
N TYR A 35 0.39 11.88 6.52
CA TYR A 35 1.36 11.87 7.62
C TYR A 35 0.62 12.01 8.95
N VAL A 36 0.64 10.96 9.76
CA VAL A 36 -0.16 10.85 10.97
C VAL A 36 0.74 10.79 12.20
N HIS A 37 0.57 11.73 13.11
CA HIS A 37 1.31 11.79 14.36
C HIS A 37 0.72 10.82 15.39
N GLY A 38 1.50 9.85 15.81
CA GLY A 38 1.20 8.92 16.91
C GLY A 38 1.93 9.35 18.19
N GLN A 39 1.17 9.87 19.14
CA GLN A 39 1.71 10.33 20.41
C GLN A 39 1.90 9.16 21.38
N GLY A 40 3.05 9.08 22.04
CA GLY A 40 3.36 8.06 23.03
C GLY A 40 3.36 6.61 22.52
N VAL A 41 3.37 6.39 21.20
CA VAL A 41 3.26 5.04 20.58
C VAL A 41 4.48 4.15 20.81
N ARG A 42 5.60 4.71 21.25
CA ARG A 42 6.80 3.94 21.62
C ARG A 42 6.75 3.41 23.06
N SER A 43 5.86 3.94 23.89
CA SER A 43 5.66 3.44 25.25
C SER A 43 5.17 2.00 25.24
N LEU A 44 5.66 1.18 26.18
CA LEU A 44 5.24 -0.22 26.36
C LEU A 44 3.75 -0.35 26.69
N ALA A 45 3.19 0.64 27.38
CA ALA A 45 1.77 0.68 27.75
C ALA A 45 0.83 1.04 26.58
N ASN A 46 1.36 1.52 25.45
CA ASN A 46 0.52 1.97 24.33
C ASN A 46 0.13 0.80 23.42
N ARG A 47 -1.15 0.48 23.38
CA ARG A 47 -1.72 -0.62 22.56
C ARG A 47 -1.48 -0.43 21.07
N ASN A 48 -1.42 0.82 20.56
CA ASN A 48 -1.20 1.13 19.16
C ASN A 48 0.19 0.72 18.67
N ARG A 49 1.17 0.54 19.56
CA ARG A 49 2.54 0.11 19.23
C ARG A 49 2.59 -1.18 18.39
N TYR A 50 1.75 -2.14 18.73
CA TYR A 50 1.74 -3.46 18.09
C TYR A 50 0.88 -3.50 16.83
N ALA A 51 -0.10 -2.61 16.72
CA ALA A 51 -0.99 -2.55 15.57
C ALA A 51 -0.31 -1.91 14.34
N LEU A 52 0.53 -0.88 14.56
CA LEU A 52 1.12 -0.06 13.50
C LEU A 52 2.49 -0.59 13.03
N ARG A 53 2.50 -1.80 12.50
CA ARG A 53 3.69 -2.37 11.85
C ARG A 53 3.81 -1.84 10.44
N THR A 54 5.01 -1.48 10.01
CA THR A 54 5.30 -1.08 8.62
C THR A 54 4.89 -2.20 7.66
N HIS A 55 4.24 -1.84 6.56
CA HIS A 55 3.62 -2.71 5.57
C HIS A 55 2.42 -3.52 6.09
N GLY A 56 1.89 -3.15 7.27
CA GLY A 56 0.66 -3.71 7.83
C GLY A 56 -0.60 -3.04 7.27
N PHE A 57 -1.73 -3.71 7.47
CA PHE A 57 -3.05 -3.18 7.18
C PHE A 57 -3.83 -3.01 8.49
N VAL A 58 -4.35 -1.82 8.72
CA VAL A 58 -4.96 -1.43 10.00
C VAL A 58 -6.29 -0.73 9.78
N ARG A 59 -7.15 -0.78 10.79
CA ARG A 59 -8.25 0.17 10.95
C ARG A 59 -7.76 1.27 11.88
N ALA A 60 -7.57 2.47 11.35
CA ALA A 60 -7.07 3.63 12.09
C ALA A 60 -8.20 4.61 12.39
N THR A 61 -8.24 5.14 13.62
CA THR A 61 -9.08 6.26 14.00
C THR A 61 -8.20 7.49 14.12
N LEU A 62 -8.50 8.48 13.28
CA LEU A 62 -7.72 9.69 13.07
C LEU A 62 -8.52 10.92 13.44
N VAL A 63 -7.82 11.96 13.85
CA VAL A 63 -8.38 13.32 14.04
C VAL A 63 -7.57 14.27 13.17
N ARG A 64 -8.27 15.07 12.36
CA ARG A 64 -7.64 16.17 11.64
C ARG A 64 -7.48 17.37 12.59
N GLY A 65 -6.22 17.74 12.88
CA GLY A 65 -5.88 19.01 13.52
C GLY A 65 -5.86 20.15 12.48
N ARG A 66 -5.37 21.32 12.88
CA ARG A 66 -5.22 22.46 11.94
C ARG A 66 -4.22 22.15 10.82
N GLU A 67 -3.08 21.55 11.19
CA GLU A 67 -1.95 21.31 10.28
C GLU A 67 -1.58 19.83 10.12
N VAL A 68 -1.96 19.00 11.09
CA VAL A 68 -1.50 17.61 11.15
C VAL A 68 -2.62 16.64 11.49
N TRP A 69 -2.55 15.45 10.93
CA TRP A 69 -3.37 14.32 11.34
C TRP A 69 -2.80 13.67 12.60
N ARG A 70 -3.66 13.32 13.53
CA ARG A 70 -3.30 12.65 14.80
C ARG A 70 -3.97 11.30 14.90
N LEU A 71 -3.20 10.30 15.33
CA LEU A 71 -3.69 8.97 15.62
C LEU A 71 -4.36 8.95 17.00
N THR A 72 -5.61 8.53 17.03
CA THR A 72 -6.34 8.25 18.28
C THR A 72 -6.22 6.78 18.65
N SER A 73 -6.51 5.88 17.70
CA SER A 73 -6.38 4.44 17.90
C SER A 73 -6.07 3.73 16.59
N ALA A 74 -5.50 2.53 16.70
CA ALA A 74 -5.30 1.64 15.58
C ALA A 74 -5.53 0.19 16.00
N GLN A 75 -6.15 -0.58 15.11
CA GLN A 75 -6.35 -2.01 15.27
C GLN A 75 -5.76 -2.72 14.05
N ALA A 76 -4.83 -3.65 14.28
CA ALA A 76 -4.32 -4.51 13.22
C ALA A 76 -5.44 -5.40 12.68
N VAL A 77 -5.55 -5.49 11.36
CA VAL A 77 -6.57 -6.31 10.69
C VAL A 77 -6.01 -7.68 10.35
N CYS A 78 -4.68 -7.81 10.16
CA CYS A 78 -4.08 -9.07 9.73
C CYS A 78 -2.60 -9.21 10.08
N GLY A 79 -2.11 -10.46 10.06
CA GLY A 79 -0.76 -10.88 10.45
C GLY A 79 0.36 -10.54 9.47
N GLU A 80 1.44 -11.37 9.47
CA GLU A 80 2.66 -11.13 8.72
C GLU A 80 2.42 -11.10 7.21
N SER A 81 3.12 -10.20 6.53
CA SER A 81 3.02 -10.04 5.07
C SER A 81 4.22 -10.67 4.36
N ALA A 82 3.99 -11.27 3.21
CA ALA A 82 5.02 -11.79 2.32
C ALA A 82 6.03 -10.69 1.92
N THR A 83 7.25 -11.09 1.58
CA THR A 83 8.33 -10.16 1.19
C THR A 83 7.95 -9.41 -0.09
N GLU A 84 7.33 -10.09 -1.04
CA GLU A 84 6.84 -9.53 -2.30
C GLU A 84 5.81 -8.44 -2.04
N TRP A 85 4.86 -8.68 -1.13
CA TRP A 85 3.87 -7.69 -0.72
C TRP A 85 4.51 -6.43 -0.12
N ARG A 86 5.56 -6.58 0.70
CA ARG A 86 6.27 -5.42 1.26
C ARG A 86 6.93 -4.59 0.17
N ARG A 87 7.49 -5.22 -0.89
CA ARG A 87 8.07 -4.51 -2.04
C ARG A 87 7.00 -3.74 -2.81
N VAL A 88 5.83 -4.35 -3.05
CA VAL A 88 4.68 -3.66 -3.67
C VAL A 88 4.31 -2.41 -2.90
N LEU A 89 4.09 -2.53 -1.58
CA LEU A 89 3.69 -1.38 -0.75
C LEU A 89 4.77 -0.29 -0.68
N ALA A 90 6.05 -0.67 -0.63
CA ALA A 90 7.15 0.29 -0.60
C ALA A 90 7.17 1.09 -1.91
N LEU A 91 7.12 0.39 -3.05
CA LEU A 91 7.20 1.00 -4.37
C LEU A 91 5.98 1.88 -4.67
N VAL A 92 4.77 1.34 -4.51
CA VAL A 92 3.55 2.11 -4.74
C VAL A 92 3.47 3.30 -3.78
N GLY A 93 3.88 3.08 -2.52
CA GLY A 93 3.92 4.16 -1.54
C GLY A 93 4.81 5.32 -1.96
N ASP A 94 5.93 5.08 -2.63
CA ASP A 94 6.84 6.15 -3.07
C ASP A 94 6.30 6.92 -4.30
N LEU A 95 5.33 6.36 -5.02
CA LEU A 95 4.67 6.98 -6.17
C LEU A 95 3.41 7.81 -5.80
N LEU A 96 2.86 7.60 -4.60
CA LEU A 96 1.65 8.29 -4.16
C LEU A 96 1.94 9.73 -3.75
N ALA A 97 1.11 10.65 -4.22
CA ALA A 97 1.11 12.05 -3.78
C ALA A 97 0.43 12.22 -2.42
N GLU A 98 0.86 13.21 -1.65
CA GLU A 98 0.31 13.52 -0.34
C GLU A 98 -1.08 14.15 -0.45
N GLU A 99 -1.99 13.72 0.41
CA GLU A 99 -3.40 14.15 0.49
C GLU A 99 -4.17 14.05 -0.85
N ASP A 100 -3.66 13.28 -1.82
CA ASP A 100 -4.36 12.99 -3.08
C ASP A 100 -5.02 11.61 -3.01
N ALA A 101 -6.33 11.61 -3.06
CA ALA A 101 -7.11 10.38 -2.95
C ALA A 101 -6.97 9.53 -4.22
N ALA A 102 -6.46 8.32 -4.07
CA ALA A 102 -6.34 7.33 -5.14
C ALA A 102 -7.16 6.05 -4.79
N PRO A 103 -8.50 6.13 -4.77
CA PRO A 103 -9.34 5.03 -4.30
C PRO A 103 -9.18 3.77 -5.12
N ARG A 104 -8.98 3.86 -6.43
CA ARG A 104 -8.77 2.70 -7.30
C ARG A 104 -7.45 1.97 -6.98
N VAL A 105 -6.39 2.72 -6.66
CA VAL A 105 -5.11 2.14 -6.22
C VAL A 105 -5.26 1.48 -4.85
N PHE A 106 -6.00 2.10 -3.94
CA PHE A 106 -6.29 1.51 -2.63
C PHE A 106 -7.07 0.19 -2.76
N ASP A 107 -8.12 0.17 -3.60
CA ASP A 107 -8.95 -1.01 -3.82
C ASP A 107 -8.12 -2.15 -4.47
N LEU A 108 -7.26 -1.84 -5.44
CA LEU A 108 -6.30 -2.78 -6.03
C LEU A 108 -5.39 -3.38 -4.96
N LEU A 109 -4.77 -2.55 -4.12
CA LEU A 109 -3.88 -3.03 -3.06
C LEU A 109 -4.63 -3.86 -2.01
N HIS A 110 -5.87 -3.49 -1.69
CA HIS A 110 -6.69 -4.23 -0.74
C HIS A 110 -7.05 -5.64 -1.25
N GLU A 111 -7.38 -5.76 -2.53
CA GLU A 111 -7.62 -7.05 -3.18
C GLU A 111 -6.33 -7.87 -3.29
N SER A 112 -5.26 -7.27 -3.82
CA SER A 112 -3.95 -7.93 -3.96
C SER A 112 -3.47 -8.51 -2.64
N ARG A 113 -3.59 -7.77 -1.54
CA ARG A 113 -3.20 -8.25 -0.21
C ARG A 113 -3.84 -9.57 0.15
N ARG A 114 -5.14 -9.72 -0.14
CA ARG A 114 -5.87 -10.97 0.13
C ARG A 114 -5.27 -12.13 -0.67
N VAL A 115 -5.05 -11.91 -1.96
CA VAL A 115 -4.46 -12.93 -2.85
C VAL A 115 -3.04 -13.30 -2.42
N PHE A 116 -2.20 -12.33 -2.04
CA PHE A 116 -0.86 -12.60 -1.50
C PHE A 116 -0.86 -13.48 -0.25
N MET A 117 -1.88 -13.35 0.62
CA MET A 117 -2.02 -14.17 1.83
C MET A 117 -2.47 -15.59 1.52
N GLU A 118 -3.21 -15.80 0.45
CA GLU A 118 -3.72 -17.10 0.01
C GLU A 118 -2.69 -17.85 -0.86
N THR A 119 -1.79 -17.13 -1.56
CA THR A 119 -0.79 -17.69 -2.46
C THR A 119 0.38 -18.30 -1.68
N GLY A 120 0.59 -19.60 -1.80
CA GLY A 120 1.66 -20.34 -1.10
C GLY A 120 2.99 -20.31 -1.83
N ASP A 121 3.00 -20.35 -3.15
CA ASP A 121 4.22 -20.45 -3.97
C ASP A 121 4.91 -19.11 -4.20
N SER A 122 6.24 -19.12 -4.16
CA SER A 122 7.06 -17.92 -4.37
C SER A 122 7.09 -17.48 -5.84
N GLY A 123 6.98 -18.40 -6.78
CA GLY A 123 6.93 -18.09 -8.22
C GLY A 123 5.67 -17.33 -8.56
N ASP A 124 4.53 -17.79 -8.08
CA ASP A 124 3.24 -17.14 -8.25
C ASP A 124 3.21 -15.76 -7.59
N ARG A 125 3.83 -15.61 -6.42
CA ARG A 125 3.95 -14.32 -5.74
C ARG A 125 4.77 -13.30 -6.53
N CYS A 126 5.83 -13.71 -7.22
CA CYS A 126 6.61 -12.82 -8.08
C CYS A 126 5.79 -12.31 -9.28
N VAL A 127 4.94 -13.16 -9.86
CA VAL A 127 4.03 -12.73 -10.94
C VAL A 127 2.97 -11.79 -10.41
N LEU A 128 2.39 -12.11 -9.26
CA LEU A 128 1.40 -11.26 -8.59
C LEU A 128 1.98 -9.89 -8.20
N GLU A 129 3.25 -9.84 -7.76
CA GLU A 129 3.99 -8.60 -7.49
C GLU A 129 4.07 -7.74 -8.75
N ALA A 130 4.59 -8.30 -9.85
CA ALA A 130 4.74 -7.58 -11.10
C ALA A 130 3.40 -7.08 -11.65
N LEU A 131 2.37 -7.92 -11.61
CA LEU A 131 1.01 -7.59 -12.06
C LEU A 131 0.38 -6.47 -11.22
N THR A 132 0.51 -6.55 -9.89
CA THR A 132 -0.04 -5.54 -8.98
C THR A 132 0.66 -4.19 -9.19
N VAL A 133 1.99 -4.19 -9.32
CA VAL A 133 2.77 -2.96 -9.57
C VAL A 133 2.40 -2.36 -10.92
N LEU A 134 2.33 -3.17 -11.99
CA LEU A 134 1.97 -2.69 -13.33
C LEU A 134 0.58 -2.04 -13.36
N ARG A 135 -0.41 -2.68 -12.72
CA ARG A 135 -1.76 -2.10 -12.59
C ARG A 135 -1.77 -0.82 -11.77
N ALA A 136 -0.99 -0.75 -10.69
CA ALA A 136 -0.87 0.47 -9.89
C ALA A 136 -0.26 1.61 -10.71
N LEU A 137 0.81 1.35 -11.47
CA LEU A 137 1.44 2.32 -12.38
C LEU A 137 0.46 2.82 -13.44
N ALA A 138 -0.35 1.93 -14.03
CA ALA A 138 -1.38 2.32 -15.00
C ALA A 138 -2.47 3.19 -14.36
N LEU A 139 -2.95 2.84 -13.15
CA LEU A 139 -3.94 3.63 -12.42
C LEU A 139 -3.42 5.02 -12.01
N LEU A 140 -2.11 5.15 -11.81
CA LEU A 140 -1.43 6.42 -11.52
C LEU A 140 -1.04 7.18 -12.80
N GLY A 141 -1.29 6.61 -13.99
CA GLY A 141 -1.02 7.26 -15.27
C GLY A 141 0.42 7.17 -15.78
N TYR A 142 1.25 6.31 -15.18
CA TYR A 142 2.65 6.12 -15.60
C TYR A 142 2.83 5.14 -16.77
N VAL A 143 1.82 4.32 -17.05
CA VAL A 143 1.82 3.36 -18.15
C VAL A 143 0.63 3.64 -19.04
N GLY A 144 0.91 3.84 -20.34
CA GLY A 144 -0.12 3.99 -21.37
C GLY A 144 -0.56 2.64 -21.98
N ASP A 145 -1.13 2.71 -23.17
CA ASP A 145 -1.47 1.52 -23.96
C ASP A 145 -0.19 0.73 -24.27
N SER A 146 -0.01 -0.39 -23.59
CA SER A 146 1.18 -1.21 -23.67
C SER A 146 0.91 -2.55 -24.37
N SER A 147 1.99 -3.22 -24.75
CA SER A 147 1.93 -4.60 -25.30
C SER A 147 1.37 -5.62 -24.28
N VAL A 148 1.17 -5.22 -23.03
CA VAL A 148 0.67 -6.05 -21.93
C VAL A 148 -0.77 -5.70 -21.57
N GLN A 149 -1.55 -5.27 -22.57
CA GLN A 149 -2.95 -4.81 -22.40
C GLN A 149 -3.81 -5.76 -21.56
N GLY A 150 -3.67 -7.07 -21.75
CA GLY A 150 -4.39 -8.06 -20.95
C GLY A 150 -4.04 -8.06 -19.46
N ALA A 151 -2.82 -7.64 -19.10
CA ALA A 151 -2.40 -7.52 -17.70
C ALA A 151 -2.94 -6.24 -17.04
N LEU A 152 -3.24 -5.22 -17.86
CA LEU A 152 -3.83 -3.95 -17.41
C LEU A 152 -5.35 -4.03 -17.26
N ASP A 153 -5.98 -5.13 -17.71
CA ASP A 153 -7.41 -5.32 -17.49
C ASP A 153 -7.70 -5.44 -16.00
N HIS A 154 -8.17 -4.32 -15.43
CA HIS A 154 -8.49 -4.20 -14.00
C HIS A 154 -9.72 -5.04 -13.61
N ALA A 155 -10.51 -5.50 -14.57
CA ALA A 155 -11.64 -6.40 -14.33
C ALA A 155 -11.19 -7.87 -14.20
N ALA A 156 -9.98 -8.22 -14.68
CA ALA A 156 -9.47 -9.57 -14.54
C ALA A 156 -9.05 -9.85 -13.09
N PRO A 157 -9.56 -10.93 -12.48
CA PRO A 157 -9.26 -11.24 -11.08
C PRO A 157 -7.76 -11.55 -10.91
N LEU A 158 -7.17 -11.03 -9.83
CA LEU A 158 -5.76 -11.30 -9.48
C LEU A 158 -5.51 -12.75 -9.06
N THR A 159 -6.57 -13.49 -8.74
CA THR A 159 -6.51 -14.91 -8.36
C THR A 159 -6.14 -15.82 -9.52
N ASP A 160 -6.40 -15.40 -10.77
CA ASP A 160 -6.05 -16.16 -11.98
C ASP A 160 -4.73 -15.64 -12.58
N ASN A 161 -3.66 -15.71 -11.79
CA ASN A 161 -2.33 -15.27 -12.22
C ASN A 161 -1.55 -16.34 -13.01
N SER A 162 -2.03 -17.59 -13.05
CA SER A 162 -1.39 -18.71 -13.76
C SER A 162 -1.18 -18.43 -15.24
N ARG A 163 -2.11 -17.74 -15.90
CA ARG A 163 -2.01 -17.34 -17.30
C ARG A 163 -0.88 -16.34 -17.58
N TYR A 164 -0.38 -15.65 -16.54
CA TYR A 164 0.71 -14.68 -16.66
C TYR A 164 2.08 -15.26 -16.34
N LEU A 165 2.17 -16.52 -15.87
CA LEU A 165 3.44 -17.17 -15.57
C LEU A 165 4.36 -17.26 -16.78
N SER A 166 3.79 -17.55 -17.95
CA SER A 166 4.53 -17.59 -19.22
C SER A 166 5.02 -16.21 -19.72
N CYS A 167 4.42 -15.13 -19.22
CA CYS A 167 4.73 -13.75 -19.60
C CYS A 167 5.50 -13.00 -18.51
N ARG A 168 5.97 -13.68 -17.46
CA ARG A 168 6.63 -13.09 -16.29
C ARG A 168 7.72 -12.10 -16.67
N ASP A 169 8.64 -12.51 -17.54
CA ASP A 169 9.79 -11.69 -17.93
C ASP A 169 9.37 -10.44 -18.74
N ALA A 170 8.26 -10.54 -19.48
CA ALA A 170 7.67 -9.39 -20.17
C ALA A 170 7.06 -8.40 -19.17
N LEU A 171 6.31 -8.89 -18.18
CA LEU A 171 5.73 -8.05 -17.11
C LEU A 171 6.82 -7.32 -16.32
N VAL A 172 7.88 -8.03 -15.92
CA VAL A 172 9.00 -7.43 -15.18
C VAL A 172 9.73 -6.37 -16.00
N ARG A 173 9.94 -6.59 -17.30
CA ARG A 173 10.54 -5.57 -18.18
C ARG A 173 9.67 -4.33 -18.26
N GLU A 174 8.38 -4.47 -18.51
CA GLU A 174 7.43 -3.35 -18.59
C GLU A 174 7.40 -2.53 -17.31
N VAL A 175 7.36 -3.20 -16.14
CA VAL A 175 7.44 -2.53 -14.84
C VAL A 175 8.75 -1.74 -14.70
N ASN A 176 9.89 -2.33 -15.05
CA ASN A 176 11.17 -1.66 -14.95
C ASN A 176 11.30 -0.46 -15.89
N ASP A 177 10.74 -0.55 -17.10
CA ASP A 177 10.77 0.54 -18.09
C ASP A 177 9.87 1.69 -17.62
N ALA A 178 8.68 1.39 -17.10
CA ALA A 178 7.80 2.38 -16.51
C ALA A 178 8.45 3.09 -15.31
N LEU A 179 9.10 2.34 -14.40
CA LEU A 179 9.80 2.93 -13.26
C LEU A 179 10.98 3.82 -13.65
N ARG A 180 11.73 3.45 -14.69
CA ARG A 180 12.79 4.31 -15.25
C ARG A 180 12.24 5.60 -15.85
N ALA A 181 11.05 5.55 -16.45
CA ALA A 181 10.38 6.74 -16.95
C ALA A 181 9.91 7.67 -15.83
N CYS A 182 9.46 7.12 -14.68
CA CYS A 182 9.06 7.90 -13.49
C CYS A 182 10.26 8.59 -12.79
N ALA A 183 11.48 8.05 -12.93
CA ALA A 183 12.67 8.57 -12.26
C ALA A 183 13.36 9.75 -12.98
N ARG A 184 12.85 10.18 -14.14
CA ARG A 184 13.32 11.33 -14.92
C ARG A 184 12.49 12.57 -14.68
#